data_b7b44c5f9891b8cff014df63bf9a71b8
#
_entry.id   b7b44c5f9891b8cff014df63bf9a71b8
#
_cell.length_a   1.000
_cell.length_b   1.000
_cell.length_c   1.000
_cell.angle_alpha   90.00
_cell.angle_beta   90.00
_cell.angle_gamma   90.00
#
_symmetry.space_group_name_H-M   'P 1'
#
loop_
_entity.id
_entity.type
_entity.pdbx_description
1 polymer ?
#
loop_
_entity_poly.entity_id
_entity_poly.type
_entity_poly.pdbx_seq_one_letter_code
_entity_poly.pdbx_strand_id
1 'polypeptide(L)'
;MHHADAGCESSIELPDAVLDYRAHWIDSETADALLRELIDATPWTQPEIRIYGRLLAVPRLVAWYGDPGVGYRYSGLRHEPLAWTPSLQRIRERLQGETGHRFNGVLLNLYRDGRDAMGWHSDDEAELGDCPTVASLSLGAERRFDLRRKGGGRIQHSLVLGHGSLLVMSGATQHHWQHQIARTSKVLQPRLNLTFRLIQPRPT
;
A
#
# COMPACT_ATOMS: atom_id res chain seq x y z
N MET A 1 -32.77 -17.32 -1.24
CA MET A 1 -32.21 -16.52 -2.34
C MET A 1 -31.37 -15.41 -1.68
N HIS A 2 -30.09 -15.64 -1.47
CA HIS A 2 -29.16 -14.60 -0.99
C HIS A 2 -28.57 -13.92 -2.23
N HIS A 3 -28.97 -12.68 -2.46
CA HIS A 3 -28.24 -11.82 -3.39
C HIS A 3 -26.87 -11.54 -2.74
N ALA A 4 -25.81 -12.09 -3.34
CA ALA A 4 -24.46 -11.62 -3.10
C ALA A 4 -24.42 -10.18 -3.65
N ASP A 5 -24.27 -9.19 -2.76
CA ASP A 5 -23.88 -7.84 -3.15
C ASP A 5 -22.53 -7.94 -3.87
N ALA A 6 -22.56 -7.80 -5.18
CA ALA A 6 -21.36 -7.63 -5.99
C ALA A 6 -20.72 -6.32 -5.54
N GLY A 7 -19.60 -6.42 -4.83
CA GLY A 7 -18.84 -5.25 -4.36
C GLY A 7 -18.67 -4.28 -5.52
N CYS A 8 -18.93 -3.00 -5.25
CA CYS A 8 -18.85 -1.94 -6.24
C CYS A 8 -17.40 -1.81 -6.75
N GLU A 9 -17.11 -2.49 -7.87
CA GLU A 9 -15.86 -2.31 -8.61
C GLU A 9 -15.98 -1.00 -9.38
N SER A 10 -15.06 -0.07 -9.15
CA SER A 10 -14.99 1.17 -9.91
C SER A 10 -13.63 1.32 -10.56
N SER A 11 -13.63 1.26 -11.89
CA SER A 11 -12.51 1.76 -12.69
C SER A 11 -12.52 3.28 -12.59
N ILE A 12 -11.44 3.85 -12.06
CA ILE A 12 -11.28 5.31 -11.95
C ILE A 12 -10.48 5.76 -13.15
N GLU A 13 -11.13 6.48 -14.04
CA GLU A 13 -10.50 7.01 -15.24
C GLU A 13 -9.81 8.35 -14.94
N LEU A 14 -8.49 8.35 -14.95
CA LEU A 14 -7.66 9.54 -14.93
C LEU A 14 -6.67 9.47 -16.10
N PRO A 15 -6.34 10.59 -16.75
CA PRO A 15 -5.36 10.58 -17.83
C PRO A 15 -4.04 9.93 -17.39
N ASP A 16 -3.52 8.99 -18.16
CA ASP A 16 -2.27 8.26 -17.89
C ASP A 16 -2.24 7.51 -16.55
N ALA A 17 -3.41 7.09 -16.03
CA ALA A 17 -3.52 6.25 -14.85
C ALA A 17 -4.49 5.09 -15.09
N VAL A 18 -4.17 3.95 -14.50
CA VAL A 18 -5.04 2.78 -14.44
C VAL A 18 -5.25 2.45 -12.97
N LEU A 19 -6.45 2.75 -12.47
CA LEU A 19 -6.83 2.54 -11.09
C LEU A 19 -8.07 1.65 -11.04
N ASP A 20 -7.96 0.52 -10.34
CA ASP A 20 -9.07 -0.38 -10.04
C ASP A 20 -9.31 -0.37 -8.53
N TYR A 21 -10.47 0.11 -8.11
CA TYR A 21 -10.86 0.20 -6.70
C TYR A 21 -12.03 -0.73 -6.40
N ARG A 22 -11.86 -1.60 -5.41
CA ARG A 22 -12.85 -2.55 -4.92
C ARG A 22 -13.11 -2.28 -3.45
N ALA A 23 -14.26 -1.69 -3.13
CA ALA A 23 -14.59 -1.21 -1.79
C ALA A 23 -14.66 -2.33 -0.74
N HIS A 24 -15.11 -3.52 -1.11
CA HIS A 24 -15.30 -4.67 -0.23
C HIS A 24 -14.63 -5.92 -0.81
N TRP A 25 -13.31 -5.80 -1.09
CA TRP A 25 -12.54 -6.92 -1.63
C TRP A 25 -12.44 -8.10 -0.66
N ILE A 26 -12.39 -7.81 0.65
CA ILE A 26 -12.61 -8.81 1.71
C ILE A 26 -13.75 -8.32 2.60
N ASP A 27 -14.52 -9.25 3.15
CA ASP A 27 -15.59 -8.95 4.09
C ASP A 27 -15.05 -8.40 5.42
N SER A 28 -15.90 -7.71 6.17
CA SER A 28 -15.49 -7.02 7.39
C SER A 28 -14.99 -7.97 8.48
N GLU A 29 -15.57 -9.16 8.62
CA GLU A 29 -15.14 -10.13 9.64
C GLU A 29 -13.73 -10.64 9.36
N THR A 30 -13.46 -11.02 8.11
CA THR A 30 -12.12 -11.43 7.65
C THR A 30 -11.12 -10.28 7.78
N ALA A 31 -11.52 -9.07 7.43
CA ALA A 31 -10.68 -7.87 7.51
C ALA A 31 -10.33 -7.52 8.97
N ASP A 32 -11.27 -7.62 9.90
CA ASP A 32 -11.07 -7.42 11.33
C ASP A 32 -10.11 -8.46 11.94
N ALA A 33 -10.30 -9.73 11.57
CA ALA A 33 -9.43 -10.81 12.04
C ALA A 33 -7.99 -10.60 11.56
N LEU A 34 -7.82 -10.26 10.27
CA LEU A 34 -6.53 -10.00 9.67
C LEU A 34 -5.84 -8.76 10.27
N LEU A 35 -6.60 -7.69 10.52
CA LEU A 35 -6.09 -6.48 11.15
C LEU A 35 -5.49 -6.77 12.52
N ARG A 36 -6.23 -7.50 13.36
CA ARG A 36 -5.77 -7.90 14.70
C ARG A 36 -4.53 -8.78 14.62
N GLU A 37 -4.58 -9.84 13.82
CA GLU A 37 -3.44 -10.76 13.62
C GLU A 37 -2.17 -10.00 13.23
N LEU A 38 -2.26 -9.13 12.22
CA LEU A 38 -1.09 -8.44 11.70
C LEU A 38 -0.57 -7.35 12.63
N ILE A 39 -1.44 -6.63 13.35
CA ILE A 39 -0.99 -5.65 14.35
C ILE A 39 -0.20 -6.34 15.47
N ASP A 40 -0.69 -7.47 15.96
CA ASP A 40 -0.12 -8.15 17.13
C ASP A 40 1.14 -8.96 16.79
N ALA A 41 1.17 -9.60 15.61
CA ALA A 41 2.25 -10.53 15.25
C ALA A 41 3.40 -9.90 14.46
N THR A 42 3.24 -8.70 13.92
CA THR A 42 4.27 -8.08 13.07
C THR A 42 5.37 -7.42 13.90
N PRO A 43 6.65 -7.69 13.63
CA PRO A 43 7.77 -7.02 14.27
C PRO A 43 7.95 -5.60 13.69
N TRP A 44 7.12 -4.68 14.15
CA TRP A 44 7.09 -3.31 13.67
C TRP A 44 8.39 -2.56 13.92
N THR A 45 8.81 -1.79 12.92
CA THR A 45 9.92 -0.85 13.03
C THR A 45 9.46 0.56 12.68
N GLN A 46 10.18 1.57 13.19
CA GLN A 46 9.96 2.97 12.81
C GLN A 46 11.27 3.52 12.23
N PRO A 47 11.46 3.46 10.90
CA PRO A 47 12.68 3.95 10.27
C PRO A 47 12.85 5.45 10.44
N GLU A 48 14.11 5.90 10.39
CA GLU A 48 14.45 7.30 10.32
C GLU A 48 14.89 7.67 8.91
N ILE A 49 14.50 8.85 8.47
CA ILE A 49 14.95 9.44 7.20
C ILE A 49 15.66 10.74 7.47
N ARG A 50 16.66 11.06 6.64
CA ARG A 50 17.38 12.33 6.73
C ARG A 50 16.69 13.36 5.82
N ILE A 51 16.12 14.40 6.42
CA ILE A 51 15.50 15.52 5.72
C ILE A 51 16.24 16.79 6.12
N TYR A 52 16.80 17.53 5.17
CA TYR A 52 17.59 18.73 5.42
C TYR A 52 18.65 18.57 6.52
N GLY A 53 19.36 17.41 6.50
CA GLY A 53 20.41 17.10 7.48
C GLY A 53 19.90 16.58 8.84
N ARG A 54 18.62 16.62 9.13
CA ARG A 54 18.01 16.12 10.38
C ARG A 54 17.47 14.70 10.21
N LEU A 55 17.73 13.84 11.19
CA LEU A 55 17.08 12.52 11.28
C LEU A 55 15.68 12.71 11.84
N LEU A 56 14.70 12.21 11.12
CA LEU A 56 13.30 12.29 11.49
C LEU A 56 12.68 10.88 11.36
N ALA A 57 12.05 10.41 12.41
CA ALA A 57 11.30 9.17 12.36
C ALA A 57 10.13 9.33 11.37
N VAL A 58 9.94 8.34 10.49
CA VAL A 58 8.78 8.34 9.60
C VAL A 58 7.49 8.27 10.43
N PRO A 59 6.45 9.04 10.10
CA PRO A 59 5.21 9.08 10.88
C PRO A 59 4.33 7.86 10.54
N ARG A 60 4.79 6.67 10.83
CA ARG A 60 4.12 5.36 10.79
C ARG A 60 5.09 4.26 11.20
N LEU A 61 4.56 3.09 11.50
CA LEU A 61 5.36 1.87 11.67
C LEU A 61 5.35 1.08 10.38
N VAL A 62 6.44 0.34 10.12
CA VAL A 62 6.57 -0.46 8.89
C VAL A 62 7.12 -1.85 9.17
N ALA A 63 6.79 -2.78 8.26
CA ALA A 63 7.42 -4.09 8.16
C ALA A 63 7.47 -4.52 6.69
N TRP A 64 8.55 -5.19 6.28
CA TRP A 64 8.75 -5.66 4.92
C TRP A 64 8.77 -7.19 4.90
N TYR A 65 7.88 -7.81 4.12
CA TYR A 65 7.81 -9.26 3.89
C TYR A 65 8.01 -9.55 2.40
N GLY A 66 8.64 -10.68 2.07
CA GLY A 66 8.85 -11.02 0.68
C GLY A 66 9.53 -12.37 0.46
N ASP A 67 9.75 -12.69 -0.81
CA ASP A 67 10.52 -13.88 -1.20
C ASP A 67 11.99 -13.73 -0.77
N PRO A 68 12.71 -14.83 -0.48
CA PRO A 68 14.12 -14.75 -0.13
C PRO A 68 14.95 -14.00 -1.19
N GLY A 69 15.80 -13.09 -0.74
CA GLY A 69 16.67 -12.30 -1.61
C GLY A 69 16.00 -11.07 -2.26
N VAL A 70 14.70 -10.87 -2.06
CA VAL A 70 13.97 -9.67 -2.49
C VAL A 70 14.22 -8.54 -1.51
N GLY A 71 15.45 -8.00 -1.48
CA GLY A 71 15.81 -6.87 -0.63
C GLY A 71 15.18 -5.59 -1.13
N TYR A 72 14.53 -4.84 -0.22
CA TYR A 72 13.99 -3.51 -0.50
C TYR A 72 14.95 -2.44 0.04
N ARG A 73 15.23 -1.41 -0.75
CA ARG A 73 16.03 -0.27 -0.30
C ARG A 73 15.14 0.83 0.24
N TYR A 74 15.33 1.12 1.52
CA TYR A 74 14.69 2.28 2.14
C TYR A 74 15.73 3.14 2.84
N SER A 75 15.73 4.46 2.57
CA SER A 75 16.72 5.39 3.12
C SER A 75 18.19 5.00 2.89
N GLY A 76 18.49 4.34 1.77
CA GLY A 76 19.85 3.92 1.40
C GLY A 76 20.31 2.58 2.02
N LEU A 77 19.55 2.01 2.95
CA LEU A 77 19.83 0.69 3.54
C LEU A 77 19.00 -0.40 2.85
N ARG A 78 19.66 -1.53 2.60
CA ARG A 78 18.99 -2.75 2.12
C ARG A 78 18.40 -3.47 3.32
N HIS A 79 17.11 -3.72 3.27
CA HIS A 79 16.40 -4.52 4.24
C HIS A 79 16.06 -5.87 3.61
N GLU A 80 16.53 -6.95 4.24
CA GLU A 80 16.09 -8.30 3.88
C GLU A 80 14.64 -8.49 4.33
N PRO A 81 13.82 -9.16 3.52
CA PRO A 81 12.42 -9.36 3.85
C PRO A 81 12.25 -10.35 5.00
N LEU A 82 11.23 -10.13 5.80
CA LEU A 82 10.69 -11.16 6.67
C LEU A 82 10.04 -12.26 5.81
N ALA A 83 10.04 -13.49 6.30
CA ALA A 83 9.37 -14.60 5.63
C ALA A 83 7.85 -14.37 5.60
N TRP A 84 7.20 -14.76 4.50
CA TRP A 84 5.75 -14.70 4.38
C TRP A 84 5.05 -15.44 5.52
N THR A 85 4.09 -14.77 6.15
CA THR A 85 3.14 -15.46 7.04
C THR A 85 2.08 -16.18 6.21
N PRO A 86 1.41 -17.22 6.76
CA PRO A 86 0.34 -17.91 6.05
C PRO A 86 -0.79 -16.97 5.57
N SER A 87 -1.12 -15.95 6.36
CA SER A 87 -2.17 -14.97 6.00
C SER A 87 -1.75 -14.07 4.85
N LEU A 88 -0.51 -13.54 4.89
CA LEU A 88 0.03 -12.72 3.79
C LEU A 88 0.20 -13.52 2.50
N GLN A 89 0.57 -14.81 2.60
CA GLN A 89 0.68 -15.69 1.44
C GLN A 89 -0.69 -15.94 0.80
N ARG A 90 -1.74 -16.24 1.57
CA ARG A 90 -3.11 -16.40 1.05
C ARG A 90 -3.60 -15.14 0.33
N ILE A 91 -3.34 -13.96 0.90
CA ILE A 91 -3.71 -12.69 0.25
C ILE A 91 -2.97 -12.53 -1.07
N ARG A 92 -1.65 -12.77 -1.08
CA ARG A 92 -0.83 -12.70 -2.30
C ARG A 92 -1.38 -13.63 -3.40
N GLU A 93 -1.66 -14.87 -3.06
CA GLU A 93 -2.19 -15.88 -4.00
C GLU A 93 -3.53 -15.44 -4.59
N ARG A 94 -4.44 -14.94 -3.75
CA ARG A 94 -5.73 -14.40 -4.20
C ARG A 94 -5.55 -13.19 -5.13
N LEU A 95 -4.70 -12.24 -4.74
CA LEU A 95 -4.37 -11.07 -5.58
C LEU A 95 -3.83 -11.49 -6.95
N GLN A 96 -2.88 -12.43 -6.99
CA GLN A 96 -2.29 -12.91 -8.23
C GLN A 96 -3.33 -13.60 -9.12
N GLY A 97 -4.21 -14.41 -8.52
CA GLY A 97 -5.31 -15.10 -9.25
C GLY A 97 -6.32 -14.15 -9.84
N GLU A 98 -6.68 -13.07 -9.13
CA GLU A 98 -7.70 -12.11 -9.58
C GLU A 98 -7.16 -11.03 -10.51
N THR A 99 -5.91 -10.61 -10.33
CA THR A 99 -5.33 -9.49 -11.11
C THR A 99 -4.48 -9.97 -12.29
N GLY A 100 -4.02 -11.23 -12.29
CA GLY A 100 -3.08 -11.75 -13.26
C GLY A 100 -1.63 -11.22 -13.09
N HIS A 101 -1.38 -10.37 -12.08
CA HIS A 101 -0.07 -9.82 -11.77
C HIS A 101 0.66 -10.64 -10.72
N ARG A 102 1.98 -10.65 -10.78
CA ARG A 102 2.84 -11.32 -9.78
C ARG A 102 3.29 -10.34 -8.72
N PHE A 103 3.39 -10.83 -7.48
CA PHE A 103 3.89 -10.06 -6.34
C PHE A 103 4.89 -10.93 -5.56
N ASN A 104 6.06 -10.38 -5.24
CA ASN A 104 7.09 -11.07 -4.47
C ASN A 104 7.52 -10.33 -3.20
N GLY A 105 6.86 -9.21 -2.90
CA GLY A 105 7.07 -8.45 -1.69
C GLY A 105 5.83 -7.66 -1.27
N VAL A 106 5.69 -7.41 0.03
CA VAL A 106 4.64 -6.57 0.61
C VAL A 106 5.20 -5.68 1.70
N LEU A 107 4.97 -4.38 1.57
CA LEU A 107 5.25 -3.40 2.61
C LEU A 107 3.98 -3.17 3.44
N LEU A 108 4.08 -3.46 4.72
CA LEU A 108 3.07 -3.13 5.71
C LEU A 108 3.34 -1.75 6.28
N ASN A 109 2.33 -0.88 6.27
CA ASN A 109 2.37 0.45 6.87
C ASN A 109 1.27 0.56 7.93
N LEU A 110 1.63 0.65 9.20
CA LEU A 110 0.70 0.88 10.30
C LEU A 110 0.67 2.36 10.65
N TYR A 111 -0.45 3.00 10.38
CA TYR A 111 -0.80 4.35 10.81
C TYR A 111 -1.57 4.21 12.13
N ARG A 112 -0.95 4.62 13.25
CA ARG A 112 -1.50 4.43 14.61
C ARG A 112 -2.76 5.25 14.84
N ASP A 113 -2.77 6.42 14.23
CA ASP A 113 -3.91 7.34 14.22
C ASP A 113 -3.79 8.35 13.06
N GLY A 114 -4.61 9.39 13.05
CA GLY A 114 -4.60 10.43 12.02
C GLY A 114 -3.34 11.30 11.95
N ARG A 115 -2.48 11.30 12.98
CA ARG A 115 -1.20 12.03 12.97
C ARG A 115 -0.14 11.32 12.13
N ASP A 116 -0.26 10.01 11.97
CA ASP A 116 0.58 9.24 11.06
C ASP A 116 0.17 9.47 9.61
N ALA A 117 1.16 9.50 8.72
CA ALA A 117 0.97 9.95 7.34
C ALA A 117 2.01 9.34 6.39
N MET A 118 1.70 9.42 5.10
CA MET A 118 2.64 9.24 4.00
C MET A 118 2.53 10.47 3.09
N GLY A 119 3.63 11.20 2.94
CA GLY A 119 3.68 12.39 2.07
C GLY A 119 3.56 12.03 0.59
N TRP A 120 3.55 13.06 -0.26
CA TRP A 120 3.50 12.90 -1.70
C TRP A 120 4.67 12.07 -2.23
N HIS A 121 4.37 10.97 -2.91
CA HIS A 121 5.33 10.05 -3.52
C HIS A 121 4.70 9.32 -4.71
N SER A 122 5.52 8.67 -5.48
CA SER A 122 5.17 7.64 -6.44
C SER A 122 5.90 6.37 -6.06
N ASP A 123 5.36 5.22 -6.37
CA ASP A 123 6.05 3.91 -6.27
C ASP A 123 6.82 3.68 -7.59
N ASP A 124 7.92 4.41 -7.77
CA ASP A 124 8.70 4.47 -9.01
C ASP A 124 10.18 4.14 -8.82
N GLU A 125 10.50 3.40 -7.76
CA GLU A 125 11.83 2.90 -7.53
C GLU A 125 12.27 1.99 -8.69
N ALA A 126 13.53 2.09 -9.10
CA ALA A 126 14.07 1.34 -10.25
C ALA A 126 13.87 -0.18 -10.15
N GLU A 127 13.82 -0.70 -8.92
CA GLU A 127 13.57 -2.10 -8.62
C GLU A 127 12.13 -2.55 -8.95
N LEU A 128 11.22 -1.63 -9.15
CA LEU A 128 9.82 -1.93 -9.52
C LEU A 128 9.62 -2.04 -11.04
N GLY A 129 10.62 -1.62 -11.83
CA GLY A 129 10.54 -1.57 -13.29
C GLY A 129 9.75 -0.38 -13.83
N ASP A 130 9.55 -0.34 -15.16
CA ASP A 130 9.02 0.83 -15.84
C ASP A 130 7.52 1.08 -15.58
N CYS A 131 6.70 0.05 -15.51
CA CYS A 131 5.26 0.18 -15.30
C CYS A 131 4.79 -0.72 -14.16
N PRO A 132 5.13 -0.39 -12.91
CA PRO A 132 4.84 -1.27 -11.79
C PRO A 132 3.34 -1.38 -11.52
N THR A 133 2.91 -2.61 -11.22
CA THR A 133 1.60 -2.84 -10.61
C THR A 133 1.75 -2.87 -9.10
N VAL A 134 0.98 -2.04 -8.43
CA VAL A 134 0.94 -1.90 -6.98
C VAL A 134 -0.46 -2.22 -6.49
N ALA A 135 -0.59 -3.26 -5.67
CA ALA A 135 -1.87 -3.62 -5.06
C ALA A 135 -1.87 -3.23 -3.58
N SER A 136 -2.80 -2.37 -3.20
CA SER A 136 -2.89 -1.73 -1.88
C SER A 136 -4.17 -2.15 -1.16
N LEU A 137 -4.05 -3.10 -0.20
CA LEU A 137 -5.14 -3.54 0.67
C LEU A 137 -5.18 -2.65 1.91
N SER A 138 -6.35 -2.12 2.25
CA SER A 138 -6.58 -1.26 3.42
C SER A 138 -7.40 -1.97 4.49
N LEU A 139 -6.94 -1.91 5.72
CA LEU A 139 -7.59 -2.49 6.90
C LEU A 139 -7.71 -1.44 8.01
N GLY A 140 -8.80 -1.46 8.77
CA GLY A 140 -9.04 -0.56 9.90
C GLY A 140 -9.61 0.79 9.48
N ALA A 141 -9.15 1.87 10.07
CA ALA A 141 -9.75 3.20 9.87
C ALA A 141 -9.64 3.69 8.43
N GLU A 142 -10.69 4.29 7.93
CA GLU A 142 -10.71 4.92 6.62
C GLU A 142 -9.78 6.12 6.55
N ARG A 143 -9.07 6.24 5.44
CA ARG A 143 -8.21 7.39 5.17
C ARG A 143 -8.41 7.89 3.75
N ARG A 144 -8.42 9.21 3.62
CA ARG A 144 -8.39 9.85 2.30
C ARG A 144 -7.04 9.63 1.64
N PHE A 145 -7.09 9.18 0.39
CA PHE A 145 -5.98 8.97 -0.51
C PHE A 145 -6.08 10.01 -1.61
N ASP A 146 -5.15 10.94 -1.63
CA ASP A 146 -5.12 12.03 -2.59
C ASP A 146 -4.17 11.73 -3.73
N LEU A 147 -4.56 12.11 -4.94
CA LEU A 147 -3.75 12.02 -6.16
C LEU A 147 -3.54 13.39 -6.78
N ARG A 148 -2.33 13.62 -7.29
CA ARG A 148 -1.96 14.78 -8.10
C ARG A 148 -0.98 14.40 -9.20
N ARG A 149 -0.83 15.25 -10.21
CA ARG A 149 0.21 15.06 -11.21
C ARG A 149 1.61 15.16 -10.60
N LYS A 150 2.53 14.34 -11.11
CA LYS A 150 3.96 14.43 -10.78
C LYS A 150 4.49 15.80 -11.16
N GLY A 151 5.37 16.35 -10.34
CA GLY A 151 5.79 17.76 -10.47
C GLY A 151 5.02 18.73 -9.58
N GLY A 152 3.99 18.26 -8.86
CA GLY A 152 3.27 19.05 -7.84
C GLY A 152 1.94 19.61 -8.33
N GLY A 153 1.48 20.66 -7.65
CA GLY A 153 0.21 21.29 -7.94
C GLY A 153 -0.94 20.83 -7.01
N ARG A 154 -2.17 21.19 -7.43
CA ARG A 154 -3.39 20.87 -6.66
C ARG A 154 -3.73 19.38 -6.69
N ILE A 155 -4.47 18.93 -5.69
CA ILE A 155 -5.12 17.62 -5.67
C ILE A 155 -6.10 17.58 -6.85
N GLN A 156 -6.00 16.53 -7.68
CA GLN A 156 -6.87 16.35 -8.83
C GLN A 156 -7.93 15.28 -8.60
N HIS A 157 -7.61 14.29 -7.75
CA HIS A 157 -8.55 13.25 -7.39
C HIS A 157 -8.34 12.83 -5.93
N SER A 158 -9.39 12.31 -5.29
CA SER A 158 -9.32 11.76 -3.93
C SER A 158 -10.27 10.57 -3.82
N LEU A 159 -9.79 9.52 -3.15
CA LEU A 159 -10.56 8.35 -2.76
C LEU A 159 -10.62 8.25 -1.25
N VAL A 160 -11.63 7.56 -0.73
CA VAL A 160 -11.64 7.07 0.64
C VAL A 160 -11.29 5.58 0.59
N LEU A 161 -10.15 5.22 1.17
CA LEU A 161 -9.74 3.83 1.28
C LEU A 161 -10.36 3.24 2.54
N GLY A 162 -11.40 2.45 2.33
CA GLY A 162 -12.19 1.83 3.39
C GLY A 162 -11.59 0.53 3.92
N HIS A 163 -12.18 0.02 5.01
CA HIS A 163 -11.83 -1.26 5.61
C HIS A 163 -12.15 -2.43 4.66
N GLY A 164 -11.17 -3.32 4.42
CA GLY A 164 -11.30 -4.43 3.47
C GLY A 164 -11.22 -4.03 2.00
N SER A 165 -10.93 -2.75 1.68
CA SER A 165 -10.84 -2.28 0.30
C SER A 165 -9.48 -2.57 -0.34
N LEU A 166 -9.50 -2.83 -1.64
CA LEU A 166 -8.32 -3.00 -2.49
C LEU A 166 -8.27 -1.89 -3.54
N LEU A 167 -7.11 -1.26 -3.68
CA LEU A 167 -6.78 -0.37 -4.78
C LEU A 167 -5.62 -0.97 -5.57
N VAL A 168 -5.81 -1.24 -6.85
CA VAL A 168 -4.74 -1.64 -7.77
C VAL A 168 -4.38 -0.48 -8.67
N MET A 169 -3.12 -0.08 -8.65
CA MET A 169 -2.55 0.94 -9.52
C MET A 169 -1.60 0.26 -10.51
N SER A 170 -1.77 0.50 -11.80
CA SER A 170 -0.97 -0.15 -12.85
C SER A 170 -0.70 0.78 -14.03
N GLY A 171 -0.08 0.23 -15.08
CA GLY A 171 0.28 1.01 -16.28
C GLY A 171 1.22 2.16 -15.96
N ALA A 172 1.01 3.31 -16.58
CA ALA A 172 1.85 4.50 -16.42
C ALA A 172 1.54 5.33 -15.15
N THR A 173 0.68 4.83 -14.26
CA THR A 173 0.21 5.57 -13.08
C THR A 173 1.37 6.15 -12.27
N GLN A 174 2.38 5.35 -11.94
CA GLN A 174 3.50 5.79 -11.11
C GLN A 174 4.46 6.76 -11.83
N HIS A 175 4.43 6.83 -13.16
CA HIS A 175 5.19 7.81 -13.93
C HIS A 175 4.58 9.21 -13.88
N HIS A 176 3.24 9.28 -13.89
CA HIS A 176 2.53 10.54 -14.08
C HIS A 176 1.88 11.07 -12.82
N TRP A 177 1.68 10.23 -11.80
CA TRP A 177 0.93 10.58 -10.61
C TRP A 177 1.72 10.38 -9.33
N GLN A 178 1.50 11.28 -8.38
CA GLN A 178 1.88 11.15 -6.99
C GLN A 178 0.63 10.95 -6.15
N HIS A 179 0.81 10.24 -5.05
CA HIS A 179 -0.26 10.01 -4.07
C HIS A 179 0.22 10.23 -2.65
N GLN A 180 -0.73 10.43 -1.73
CA GLN A 180 -0.46 10.62 -0.31
C GLN A 180 -1.59 10.12 0.59
N ILE A 181 -1.24 9.84 1.85
CA ILE A 181 -2.16 9.79 3.00
C ILE A 181 -1.82 10.98 3.90
N ALA A 182 -2.59 12.05 3.82
CA ALA A 182 -2.36 13.27 4.58
C ALA A 182 -2.70 13.09 6.07
N ARG A 183 -2.07 13.88 6.94
CA ARG A 183 -2.45 13.95 8.36
C ARG A 183 -3.88 14.46 8.52
N THR A 184 -4.53 13.99 9.58
CA THR A 184 -5.88 14.42 9.96
C THR A 184 -6.06 14.34 11.48
N SER A 185 -6.83 15.24 12.06
CA SER A 185 -7.23 15.16 13.47
C SER A 185 -8.51 14.34 13.70
N LYS A 186 -9.16 13.89 12.63
CA LYS A 186 -10.49 13.24 12.69
C LYS A 186 -10.43 11.74 12.94
N VAL A 187 -9.27 11.10 12.73
CA VAL A 187 -9.11 9.65 12.82
C VAL A 187 -8.30 9.31 14.06
N LEU A 188 -8.88 8.56 14.97
CA LEU A 188 -8.24 8.11 16.21
C LEU A 188 -7.88 6.63 16.21
N GLN A 189 -8.46 5.84 15.30
CA GLN A 189 -8.25 4.41 15.20
C GLN A 189 -7.11 4.07 14.23
N PRO A 190 -6.44 2.93 14.40
CA PRO A 190 -5.36 2.52 13.52
C PRO A 190 -5.87 2.15 12.13
N ARG A 191 -5.02 2.37 11.14
CA ARG A 191 -5.14 1.85 9.78
C ARG A 191 -3.90 1.07 9.43
N LEU A 192 -4.09 -0.12 8.92
CA LEU A 192 -3.02 -0.94 8.33
C LEU A 192 -3.18 -0.96 6.82
N ASN A 193 -2.09 -0.73 6.10
CA ASN A 193 -2.03 -0.85 4.66
C ASN A 193 -0.99 -1.88 4.24
N LEU A 194 -1.39 -2.80 3.37
CA LEU A 194 -0.53 -3.81 2.77
C LEU A 194 -0.31 -3.44 1.31
N THR A 195 0.91 -3.07 0.96
CA THR A 195 1.26 -2.66 -0.41
C THR A 195 2.09 -3.74 -1.08
N PHE A 196 1.46 -4.54 -1.94
CA PHE A 196 2.09 -5.65 -2.68
C PHE A 196 2.74 -5.11 -3.95
N ARG A 197 3.96 -5.59 -4.23
CA ARG A 197 4.79 -5.18 -5.37
C ARG A 197 5.56 -6.36 -5.95
N LEU A 198 5.95 -6.24 -7.22
CA LEU A 198 6.96 -7.11 -7.83
C LEU A 198 8.30 -6.38 -7.84
N ILE A 199 9.22 -6.82 -7.01
CA ILE A 199 10.60 -6.33 -6.98
C ILE A 199 11.40 -7.13 -8.01
N GLN A 200 12.00 -6.44 -8.96
CA GLN A 200 12.89 -7.04 -9.95
C GLN A 200 14.32 -7.11 -9.41
N PRO A 201 15.06 -8.20 -9.67
CA PRO A 201 16.49 -8.21 -9.38
C PRO A 201 17.16 -7.12 -10.22
N ARG A 202 18.10 -6.39 -9.62
CA ARG A 202 18.88 -5.43 -10.40
C ARG A 202 19.66 -6.18 -11.47
N PRO A 203 19.73 -5.65 -12.70
CA PRO A 203 20.75 -6.10 -13.63
C PRO A 203 22.12 -5.89 -12.97
N THR A 204 22.90 -6.95 -12.92
CA THR A 204 24.32 -6.94 -12.51
C THR A 204 25.16 -6.18 -13.51
#